data_6586bfe83233b7436b376fba6c231ddc
#
_entry.id   6586bfe83233b7436b376fba6c231ddc
#
_cell.length_a   1.000
_cell.length_b   1.000
_cell.length_c   1.000
_cell.angle_alpha   90.00
_cell.angle_beta   90.00
_cell.angle_gamma   90.00
#
_symmetry.space_group_name_H-M   'P 1'
#
loop_
_entity.id
_entity.type
_entity.pdbx_description
1 polymer ?
#
loop_
_entity_poly.entity_id
_entity_poly.type
_entity_poly.pdbx_seq_one_letter_code
_entity_poly.pdbx_strand_id
1 'polypeptide(L)'
;MDKINIEKSASVMYYEIDLSRLPELVNIYSVRRRTVWQIVDPDSLLIFIADGRCQITTDNRDYLLRKGDMFFIPAKHHYIRRPVGNEFCTLYYAHIKLGEVGQLDYMSARDMLDARRRAHIDRVISLAGQDERPHRYIIKELTHPAPASDELPGLYEAAIESRLKNHLDGQTLESTLAIRMLLLAANDTVSELDRDAPELPSPDPNLKLHKVLSYIRLHAKENISLDDLCQVCNFSKQHLIRVFRSEFGKTPKAYFLEYRVNIAKELFYRNPHLSVKEVADEMGFVDQHYFTRLFVKLTGSTPSEYKRHLLTFDPSKQ
;
A
#
# COMPACT_ATOMS: atom_id res chain seq x y z
N MET A 1 -10.83 28.10 -29.23
CA MET A 1 -10.60 28.32 -27.77
C MET A 1 -11.80 27.71 -27.06
N ASP A 2 -11.86 26.41 -26.98
CA ASP A 2 -12.92 25.70 -26.28
C ASP A 2 -12.42 25.24 -24.93
N LYS A 3 -12.89 25.94 -23.89
CA LYS A 3 -12.78 25.47 -22.51
C LYS A 3 -13.64 24.21 -22.39
N ILE A 4 -13.01 23.05 -22.48
CA ILE A 4 -13.64 21.80 -22.10
C ILE A 4 -13.89 21.88 -20.58
N ASN A 5 -15.15 22.09 -20.27
CA ASN A 5 -15.67 22.13 -18.91
C ASN A 5 -15.65 20.69 -18.35
N ILE A 6 -14.58 20.31 -17.62
CA ILE A 6 -14.38 18.97 -17.04
C ILE A 6 -14.99 18.93 -15.62
N GLU A 7 -16.19 19.46 -15.46
CA GLU A 7 -16.98 19.30 -14.24
C GLU A 7 -18.32 18.63 -14.56
N LYS A 8 -18.26 17.35 -14.95
CA LYS A 8 -19.31 16.42 -14.57
C LYS A 8 -18.67 15.41 -13.64
N SER A 9 -18.93 15.56 -12.34
CA SER A 9 -18.67 14.59 -11.30
C SER A 9 -19.30 13.24 -11.69
N ALA A 10 -18.64 12.51 -12.59
CA ALA A 10 -18.92 11.10 -12.77
C ALA A 10 -18.50 10.42 -11.46
N SER A 11 -19.40 9.74 -10.79
CA SER A 11 -19.10 9.00 -9.57
C SER A 11 -17.94 8.05 -9.87
N VAL A 12 -16.83 8.27 -9.17
CA VAL A 12 -15.64 7.43 -9.29
C VAL A 12 -16.02 6.00 -8.88
N MET A 13 -15.55 5.03 -9.65
CA MET A 13 -15.81 3.61 -9.36
C MET A 13 -14.69 2.98 -8.59
N TYR A 14 -15.07 2.12 -7.68
CA TYR A 14 -14.19 1.27 -6.88
C TYR A 14 -14.51 -0.18 -7.16
N TYR A 15 -13.50 -1.03 -7.04
CA TYR A 15 -13.63 -2.45 -7.26
C TYR A 15 -13.05 -3.23 -6.07
N GLU A 16 -13.80 -4.19 -5.59
CA GLU A 16 -13.31 -5.19 -4.64
C GLU A 16 -12.69 -6.33 -5.43
N ILE A 17 -11.44 -6.66 -5.13
CA ILE A 17 -10.72 -7.80 -5.69
C ILE A 17 -10.37 -8.80 -4.61
N ASP A 18 -10.49 -10.08 -4.92
CA ASP A 18 -10.11 -11.19 -4.03
C ASP A 18 -8.77 -11.78 -4.47
N LEU A 19 -7.75 -11.70 -3.60
CA LEU A 19 -6.43 -12.29 -3.78
C LEU A 19 -6.21 -13.54 -2.90
N SER A 20 -7.28 -14.22 -2.47
CA SER A 20 -7.20 -15.52 -1.78
C SER A 20 -6.56 -16.59 -2.67
N ARG A 21 -6.68 -16.42 -3.98
CA ARG A 21 -5.96 -17.19 -4.99
C ARG A 21 -4.96 -16.30 -5.69
N LEU A 22 -3.82 -16.88 -6.08
CA LEU A 22 -2.82 -16.16 -6.86
C LEU A 22 -3.43 -15.68 -8.18
N PRO A 23 -3.29 -14.40 -8.54
CA PRO A 23 -3.71 -13.90 -9.84
C PRO A 23 -2.84 -14.54 -10.93
N GLU A 24 -3.46 -14.89 -12.04
CA GLU A 24 -2.75 -15.38 -13.23
C GLU A 24 -2.48 -14.21 -14.17
N LEU A 25 -1.21 -13.94 -14.45
CA LEU A 25 -0.82 -12.95 -15.44
C LEU A 25 -0.93 -13.60 -16.84
N VAL A 26 -2.04 -13.33 -17.53
CA VAL A 26 -2.36 -13.93 -18.82
C VAL A 26 -1.48 -13.36 -19.92
N ASN A 27 -1.29 -12.05 -19.94
CA ASN A 27 -0.41 -11.37 -20.89
C ASN A 27 0.11 -10.06 -20.30
N ILE A 28 1.31 -9.66 -20.74
CA ILE A 28 1.92 -8.39 -20.36
C ILE A 28 2.79 -7.88 -21.50
N TYR A 29 2.65 -6.58 -21.80
CA TYR A 29 3.44 -5.95 -22.87
C TYR A 29 3.44 -4.43 -22.72
N SER A 30 4.39 -3.78 -23.40
CA SER A 30 4.41 -2.33 -23.55
C SER A 30 4.09 -1.94 -25.00
N VAL A 31 3.44 -0.79 -25.14
CA VAL A 31 3.15 -0.23 -26.46
C VAL A 31 3.36 1.28 -26.46
N ARG A 32 3.90 1.81 -27.55
CA ARG A 32 3.94 3.24 -27.84
C ARG A 32 3.03 3.53 -29.02
N ARG A 33 1.88 4.15 -28.76
CA ARG A 33 0.83 4.34 -29.78
C ARG A 33 0.20 5.72 -29.74
N ARG A 34 -0.37 6.13 -30.89
CA ARG A 34 -1.26 7.28 -31.03
C ARG A 34 -2.51 6.93 -31.83
N THR A 35 -2.95 5.70 -31.78
CA THR A 35 -4.14 5.22 -32.50
C THR A 35 -5.28 4.98 -31.55
N VAL A 36 -6.51 5.12 -32.04
CA VAL A 36 -7.71 4.71 -31.29
C VAL A 36 -7.71 3.17 -31.16
N TRP A 37 -8.06 2.69 -30.00
CA TRP A 37 -8.21 1.28 -29.71
C TRP A 37 -9.49 1.02 -28.95
N GLN A 38 -10.27 0.05 -29.39
CA GLN A 38 -11.53 -0.32 -28.77
C GLN A 38 -11.59 -1.83 -28.64
N ILE A 39 -11.90 -2.33 -27.43
CA ILE A 39 -11.97 -3.75 -27.15
C ILE A 39 -12.84 -4.05 -25.93
N VAL A 40 -13.32 -5.27 -25.86
CA VAL A 40 -13.80 -5.93 -24.63
C VAL A 40 -12.80 -7.01 -24.32
N ASP A 41 -12.10 -6.88 -23.19
CA ASP A 41 -11.08 -7.81 -22.78
C ASP A 41 -11.70 -8.95 -21.97
N PRO A 42 -11.35 -10.23 -22.20
CA PRO A 42 -11.84 -11.33 -21.39
C PRO A 42 -11.29 -11.35 -19.98
N ASP A 43 -10.12 -10.73 -19.77
CA ASP A 43 -9.44 -10.64 -18.49
C ASP A 43 -9.48 -9.22 -17.92
N SER A 44 -9.24 -9.10 -16.62
CA SER A 44 -9.07 -7.79 -16.02
C SER A 44 -7.76 -7.15 -16.49
N LEU A 45 -7.79 -5.85 -16.68
CA LEU A 45 -6.68 -5.12 -17.28
C LEU A 45 -6.16 -4.07 -16.30
N LEU A 46 -4.85 -4.06 -16.10
CA LEU A 46 -4.15 -3.01 -15.37
C LEU A 46 -3.22 -2.28 -16.34
N ILE A 47 -3.54 -1.03 -16.60
CA ILE A 47 -2.79 -0.15 -17.50
C ILE A 47 -1.95 0.80 -16.68
N PHE A 48 -0.69 1.00 -17.04
CA PHE A 48 0.18 2.03 -16.49
C PHE A 48 0.68 2.96 -17.59
N ILE A 49 0.63 4.28 -17.35
CA ILE A 49 1.10 5.29 -18.29
C ILE A 49 2.56 5.62 -17.98
N ALA A 50 3.47 5.10 -18.78
CA ALA A 50 4.91 5.35 -18.61
C ALA A 50 5.35 6.71 -19.17
N ASP A 51 4.69 7.18 -20.25
CA ASP A 51 4.99 8.46 -20.86
C ASP A 51 3.82 8.98 -21.70
N GLY A 52 3.67 10.31 -21.81
CA GLY A 52 2.62 10.94 -22.58
C GLY A 52 1.26 10.98 -21.88
N ARG A 53 0.20 11.09 -22.69
CA ARG A 53 -1.20 11.17 -22.22
C ARG A 53 -2.13 10.40 -23.14
N CYS A 54 -3.17 9.81 -22.58
CA CYS A 54 -4.26 9.23 -23.37
C CYS A 54 -5.61 9.42 -22.66
N GLN A 55 -6.67 9.36 -23.43
CA GLN A 55 -8.03 9.32 -22.93
C GLN A 55 -8.55 7.89 -22.95
N ILE A 56 -9.16 7.45 -21.85
CA ILE A 56 -9.87 6.19 -21.77
C ILE A 56 -11.34 6.50 -21.49
N THR A 57 -12.23 5.91 -22.30
CA THR A 57 -13.68 5.93 -22.08
C THR A 57 -14.11 4.52 -21.69
N THR A 58 -14.77 4.36 -20.55
CA THR A 58 -15.39 3.11 -20.10
C THR A 58 -16.73 3.44 -19.45
N ASP A 59 -17.76 2.64 -19.68
CA ASP A 59 -19.10 2.81 -19.12
C ASP A 59 -19.63 4.26 -19.25
N ASN A 60 -19.42 4.89 -20.42
CA ASN A 60 -19.77 6.30 -20.72
C ASN A 60 -19.08 7.36 -19.84
N ARG A 61 -17.96 7.00 -19.19
CA ARG A 61 -17.11 7.92 -18.43
C ARG A 61 -15.79 8.13 -19.17
N ASP A 62 -15.34 9.38 -19.20
CA ASP A 62 -14.09 9.77 -19.83
C ASP A 62 -13.03 10.08 -18.78
N TYR A 63 -11.86 9.47 -18.94
CA TYR A 63 -10.70 9.66 -18.08
C TYR A 63 -9.53 10.18 -18.92
N LEU A 64 -8.89 11.24 -18.46
CA LEU A 64 -7.62 11.72 -19.01
C LEU A 64 -6.47 11.19 -18.16
N LEU A 65 -5.74 10.23 -18.70
CA LEU A 65 -4.59 9.60 -18.05
C LEU A 65 -3.29 10.30 -18.46
N ARG A 66 -2.38 10.42 -17.51
CA ARG A 66 -1.07 11.07 -17.65
C ARG A 66 0.02 10.12 -17.15
N LYS A 67 1.26 10.46 -17.43
CA LYS A 67 2.43 9.74 -16.90
C LYS A 67 2.31 9.53 -15.40
N GLY A 68 2.51 8.29 -14.96
CA GLY A 68 2.42 7.86 -13.56
C GLY A 68 1.05 7.29 -13.16
N ASP A 69 0.01 7.45 -14.01
CA ASP A 69 -1.32 6.95 -13.73
C ASP A 69 -1.41 5.45 -13.96
N MET A 70 -2.16 4.77 -13.09
CA MET A 70 -2.64 3.41 -13.27
C MET A 70 -4.15 3.41 -13.47
N PHE A 71 -4.63 2.56 -14.36
CA PHE A 71 -6.05 2.40 -14.66
C PHE A 71 -6.45 0.94 -14.64
N PHE A 72 -7.44 0.61 -13.82
CA PHE A 72 -7.97 -0.75 -13.68
C PHE A 72 -9.29 -0.88 -14.42
N ILE A 73 -9.40 -1.92 -15.26
CA ILE A 73 -10.62 -2.26 -16.01
C ILE A 73 -10.95 -3.73 -15.66
N PRO A 74 -12.13 -4.01 -15.08
CA PRO A 74 -12.56 -5.38 -14.84
C PRO A 74 -12.72 -6.17 -16.14
N ALA A 75 -12.63 -7.49 -16.04
CA ALA A 75 -12.90 -8.39 -17.16
C ALA A 75 -14.26 -8.13 -17.82
N LYS A 76 -14.30 -8.28 -19.12
CA LYS A 76 -15.51 -8.13 -19.94
C LYS A 76 -16.12 -6.72 -19.99
N HIS A 77 -15.42 -5.70 -19.46
CA HIS A 77 -15.84 -4.31 -19.62
C HIS A 77 -15.33 -3.76 -20.95
N HIS A 78 -16.21 -2.99 -21.60
CA HIS A 78 -15.88 -2.30 -22.83
C HIS A 78 -15.12 -1.01 -22.53
N TYR A 79 -14.00 -0.79 -23.24
CA TYR A 79 -13.30 0.48 -23.15
C TYR A 79 -12.81 0.95 -24.52
N ILE A 80 -12.67 2.27 -24.64
CA ILE A 80 -12.09 2.92 -25.82
C ILE A 80 -10.92 3.77 -25.35
N ARG A 81 -9.76 3.54 -25.91
CA ARG A 81 -8.58 4.39 -25.70
C ARG A 81 -8.39 5.31 -26.90
N ARG A 82 -8.22 6.60 -26.64
CA ARG A 82 -7.96 7.62 -27.65
C ARG A 82 -6.65 8.35 -27.35
N PRO A 83 -5.88 8.74 -28.37
CA PRO A 83 -4.74 9.65 -28.21
C PRO A 83 -5.25 11.04 -27.80
N VAL A 84 -4.40 11.80 -27.10
CA VAL A 84 -4.65 13.22 -26.82
C VAL A 84 -3.87 14.03 -27.87
N GLY A 85 -4.60 14.70 -28.74
CA GLY A 85 -4.00 15.44 -29.86
C GLY A 85 -3.20 14.50 -30.77
N ASN A 86 -1.96 14.90 -31.08
CA ASN A 86 -1.05 14.15 -31.97
C ASN A 86 0.11 13.50 -31.18
N GLU A 87 -0.01 13.37 -29.86
CA GLU A 87 1.02 12.85 -29.00
C GLU A 87 1.07 11.32 -29.00
N PHE A 88 2.28 10.76 -28.86
CA PHE A 88 2.45 9.36 -28.54
C PHE A 88 2.25 9.15 -27.03
N CYS A 89 1.66 8.04 -26.68
CA CYS A 89 1.56 7.57 -25.31
C CYS A 89 2.22 6.20 -25.19
N THR A 90 3.11 6.06 -24.21
CA THR A 90 3.73 4.78 -23.87
C THR A 90 2.98 4.17 -22.70
N LEU A 91 2.43 3.00 -22.92
CA LEU A 91 1.61 2.28 -21.96
C LEU A 91 2.17 0.89 -21.72
N TYR A 92 2.05 0.43 -20.48
CA TYR A 92 2.19 -0.96 -20.11
C TYR A 92 0.79 -1.54 -19.86
N TYR A 93 0.56 -2.74 -20.34
CA TYR A 93 -0.66 -3.51 -20.14
C TYR A 93 -0.34 -4.81 -19.42
N ALA A 94 -1.07 -5.09 -18.34
CA ALA A 94 -1.08 -6.39 -17.69
C ALA A 94 -2.51 -6.96 -17.74
N HIS A 95 -2.70 -8.03 -18.46
CA HIS A 95 -3.94 -8.80 -18.51
C HIS A 95 -3.90 -9.82 -17.39
N ILE A 96 -4.78 -9.68 -16.41
CA ILE A 96 -4.75 -10.42 -15.17
C ILE A 96 -6.07 -11.15 -14.99
N LYS A 97 -6.00 -12.47 -14.89
CA LYS A 97 -7.14 -13.27 -14.51
C LYS A 97 -7.28 -13.23 -12.99
N LEU A 98 -8.29 -12.55 -12.56
CA LEU A 98 -8.69 -12.46 -11.17
C LEU A 98 -9.87 -13.38 -10.90
N GLY A 99 -10.13 -13.66 -9.61
CA GLY A 99 -11.39 -14.24 -9.18
C GLY A 99 -12.56 -13.28 -9.41
N GLU A 100 -13.53 -13.32 -8.53
CA GLU A 100 -14.66 -12.39 -8.57
C GLU A 100 -14.19 -10.96 -8.30
N VAL A 101 -14.65 -10.03 -9.15
CA VAL A 101 -14.39 -8.58 -9.01
C VAL A 101 -15.72 -7.91 -8.75
N GLY A 102 -15.92 -7.40 -7.54
CA GLY A 102 -17.13 -6.67 -7.12
C GLY A 102 -17.00 -5.18 -7.43
N GLN A 103 -18.07 -4.59 -7.92
CA GLN A 103 -18.14 -3.13 -8.14
C GLN A 103 -18.71 -2.46 -6.89
N LEU A 104 -18.08 -1.36 -6.46
CA LEU A 104 -18.44 -0.61 -5.26
C LEU A 104 -18.62 0.87 -5.60
N ASP A 105 -19.55 1.53 -4.93
CA ASP A 105 -19.57 2.99 -4.84
C ASP A 105 -18.61 3.50 -3.75
N TYR A 106 -18.48 4.81 -3.65
CA TYR A 106 -17.61 5.44 -2.65
C TYR A 106 -17.97 5.05 -1.21
N MET A 107 -19.27 5.04 -0.87
CA MET A 107 -19.72 4.73 0.50
C MET A 107 -19.45 3.28 0.85
N SER A 108 -19.78 2.35 -0.04
CA SER A 108 -19.52 0.92 0.13
C SER A 108 -18.02 0.62 0.25
N ALA A 109 -17.18 1.26 -0.57
CA ALA A 109 -15.73 1.12 -0.51
C ALA A 109 -15.19 1.62 0.85
N ARG A 110 -15.73 2.72 1.34
CA ARG A 110 -15.37 3.29 2.63
C ARG A 110 -15.80 2.43 3.79
N ASP A 111 -17.04 1.97 3.80
CA ASP A 111 -17.58 1.09 4.86
C ASP A 111 -16.78 -0.22 4.94
N MET A 112 -16.39 -0.78 3.79
CA MET A 112 -15.53 -1.95 3.73
C MET A 112 -14.14 -1.67 4.31
N LEU A 113 -13.54 -0.51 4.02
CA LEU A 113 -12.24 -0.12 4.59
C LEU A 113 -12.33 0.04 6.11
N ASP A 114 -13.39 0.68 6.61
CA ASP A 114 -13.61 0.88 8.05
C ASP A 114 -13.91 -0.44 8.77
N ALA A 115 -14.66 -1.35 8.15
CA ALA A 115 -14.89 -2.70 8.68
C ALA A 115 -13.58 -3.50 8.82
N ARG A 116 -12.69 -3.38 7.82
CA ARG A 116 -11.35 -4.01 7.86
C ARG A 116 -10.46 -3.47 8.96
N ARG A 117 -10.50 -2.16 9.17
CA ARG A 117 -9.75 -1.51 10.23
C ARG A 117 -10.21 -2.01 11.60
N ARG A 118 -11.52 -2.11 11.81
CA ARG A 118 -12.09 -2.70 13.03
C ARG A 118 -11.61 -4.14 13.23
N ALA A 119 -11.77 -4.99 12.22
CA ALA A 119 -11.33 -6.38 12.29
C ALA A 119 -9.83 -6.55 12.55
N HIS A 120 -8.98 -5.65 12.00
CA HIS A 120 -7.55 -5.65 12.28
C HIS A 120 -7.24 -5.27 13.73
N ILE A 121 -7.93 -4.29 14.27
CA ILE A 121 -7.80 -3.89 15.68
C ILE A 121 -8.18 -5.04 16.59
N ASP A 122 -9.35 -5.64 16.37
CA ASP A 122 -9.86 -6.78 17.16
C ASP A 122 -8.86 -7.95 17.18
N ARG A 123 -8.17 -8.22 16.06
CA ARG A 123 -7.11 -9.26 15.99
C ARG A 123 -5.87 -8.89 16.78
N VAL A 124 -5.41 -7.65 16.67
CA VAL A 124 -4.23 -7.17 17.41
C VAL A 124 -4.47 -7.24 18.92
N ILE A 125 -5.72 -7.02 19.35
CA ILE A 125 -6.12 -7.07 20.75
C ILE A 125 -6.24 -8.51 21.26
N SER A 126 -6.86 -9.40 20.46
CA SER A 126 -7.18 -10.75 20.91
C SER A 126 -6.00 -11.70 20.96
N LEU A 127 -4.81 -11.33 20.45
CA LEU A 127 -3.64 -12.21 20.35
C LEU A 127 -3.95 -13.56 19.66
N ALA A 128 -5.09 -13.66 19.00
CA ALA A 128 -5.54 -14.88 18.36
C ALA A 128 -4.74 -15.12 17.08
N GLY A 129 -3.85 -16.11 17.14
CA GLY A 129 -2.92 -16.49 16.09
C GLY A 129 -3.57 -17.22 14.90
N GLN A 130 -4.65 -16.68 14.34
CA GLN A 130 -5.14 -17.12 13.04
C GLN A 130 -4.78 -16.04 12.01
N ASP A 131 -3.84 -16.37 11.14
CA ASP A 131 -3.32 -15.53 10.06
C ASP A 131 -4.31 -15.53 8.86
N GLU A 132 -5.54 -15.09 9.11
CA GLU A 132 -6.44 -14.75 8.03
C GLU A 132 -6.16 -13.32 7.59
N ARG A 133 -5.14 -13.15 6.75
CA ARG A 133 -4.94 -11.87 6.05
C ARG A 133 -6.19 -11.56 5.25
N PRO A 134 -6.65 -10.31 5.22
CA PRO A 134 -7.74 -9.94 4.33
C PRO A 134 -7.27 -10.17 2.89
N HIS A 135 -7.86 -11.14 2.21
CA HIS A 135 -7.54 -11.44 0.80
C HIS A 135 -8.28 -10.52 -0.17
N ARG A 136 -9.20 -9.70 0.33
CA ARG A 136 -9.99 -8.77 -0.47
C ARG A 136 -9.42 -7.37 -0.37
N TYR A 137 -9.25 -6.71 -1.47
CA TYR A 137 -8.66 -5.37 -1.58
C TYR A 137 -9.60 -4.46 -2.38
N ILE A 138 -9.50 -3.15 -2.14
CA ILE A 138 -10.25 -2.14 -2.86
C ILE A 138 -9.30 -1.43 -3.79
N ILE A 139 -9.66 -1.34 -5.07
CA ILE A 139 -8.92 -0.60 -6.09
C ILE A 139 -9.89 0.41 -6.72
N LYS A 140 -9.47 1.68 -6.78
CA LYS A 140 -10.14 2.71 -7.56
C LYS A 140 -9.81 2.52 -9.04
N GLU A 141 -10.76 2.84 -9.91
CA GLU A 141 -10.59 2.72 -11.36
C GLU A 141 -9.36 3.48 -11.88
N LEU A 142 -9.17 4.72 -11.44
CA LEU A 142 -7.97 5.52 -11.71
C LEU A 142 -7.22 5.82 -10.43
N THR A 143 -5.95 5.44 -10.38
CA THR A 143 -5.04 5.65 -9.24
C THR A 143 -3.77 6.37 -9.67
N HIS A 144 -3.14 7.07 -8.73
CA HIS A 144 -1.91 7.83 -8.92
C HIS A 144 -0.86 7.39 -7.88
N PRO A 145 -0.29 6.19 -7.96
CA PRO A 145 0.53 5.60 -6.91
C PRO A 145 1.90 6.29 -6.77
N ALA A 146 1.90 7.54 -6.35
CA ALA A 146 3.12 8.26 -5.98
C ALA A 146 3.46 7.98 -4.49
N PRO A 147 4.71 7.71 -4.14
CA PRO A 147 5.96 7.73 -4.92
C PRO A 147 6.28 6.42 -5.66
N ALA A 148 5.43 5.42 -5.58
CA ALA A 148 5.67 4.10 -6.18
C ALA A 148 5.61 4.09 -7.73
N SER A 149 5.27 5.22 -8.37
CA SER A 149 5.30 5.35 -9.84
C SER A 149 6.66 5.00 -10.45
N ASP A 150 7.76 5.20 -9.70
CA ASP A 150 9.11 4.87 -10.16
C ASP A 150 9.42 3.36 -10.11
N GLU A 151 8.72 2.61 -9.26
CA GLU A 151 8.85 1.15 -9.15
C GLU A 151 8.08 0.43 -10.28
N LEU A 152 6.97 0.99 -10.73
CA LEU A 152 6.05 0.33 -11.66
C LEU A 152 6.67 -0.06 -13.00
N PRO A 153 7.43 0.79 -13.71
CA PRO A 153 8.09 0.39 -14.95
C PRO A 153 8.94 -0.87 -14.77
N GLY A 154 9.74 -0.92 -13.70
CA GLY A 154 10.58 -2.07 -13.39
C GLY A 154 9.78 -3.36 -13.14
N LEU A 155 8.61 -3.27 -12.50
CA LEU A 155 7.74 -4.43 -12.29
C LEU A 155 7.17 -4.96 -13.62
N TYR A 156 6.71 -4.07 -14.49
CA TYR A 156 6.22 -4.46 -15.80
C TYR A 156 7.32 -5.06 -16.68
N GLU A 157 8.50 -4.43 -16.69
CA GLU A 157 9.66 -4.92 -17.47
C GLU A 157 10.13 -6.28 -16.96
N ALA A 158 10.22 -6.47 -15.63
CA ALA A 158 10.58 -7.76 -15.04
C ALA A 158 9.58 -8.87 -15.41
N ALA A 159 8.29 -8.57 -15.44
CA ALA A 159 7.26 -9.53 -15.84
C ALA A 159 7.32 -9.85 -17.33
N ILE A 160 7.58 -8.85 -18.20
CA ILE A 160 7.79 -9.06 -19.63
C ILE A 160 9.03 -9.93 -19.85
N GLU A 161 10.13 -9.64 -19.16
CA GLU A 161 11.39 -10.38 -19.28
C GLU A 161 11.23 -11.84 -18.79
N SER A 162 10.56 -12.05 -17.65
CA SER A 162 10.25 -13.39 -17.14
C SER A 162 9.55 -14.25 -18.20
N ARG A 163 8.57 -13.65 -18.88
CA ARG A 163 7.79 -14.32 -19.90
C ARG A 163 8.59 -14.67 -21.15
N LEU A 164 9.47 -13.77 -21.57
CA LEU A 164 10.34 -13.99 -22.73
C LEU A 164 11.39 -15.07 -22.49
N LYS A 165 11.87 -15.20 -21.25
CA LYS A 165 12.93 -16.16 -20.89
C LYS A 165 12.41 -17.56 -20.55
N ASN A 166 11.10 -17.75 -20.46
CA ASN A 166 10.44 -19.03 -20.22
C ASN A 166 11.03 -19.79 -19.01
N HIS A 167 11.25 -19.08 -17.90
CA HIS A 167 11.80 -19.65 -16.67
C HIS A 167 10.88 -20.73 -16.08
N LEU A 168 11.46 -21.77 -15.46
CA LEU A 168 10.73 -22.85 -14.80
C LEU A 168 9.79 -22.33 -13.69
N ASP A 169 10.15 -21.20 -13.05
CA ASP A 169 9.37 -20.52 -12.01
C ASP A 169 8.58 -19.30 -12.51
N GLY A 170 8.49 -19.13 -13.84
CA GLY A 170 7.93 -17.92 -14.47
C GLY A 170 6.54 -17.57 -13.98
N GLN A 171 5.66 -18.56 -13.87
CA GLN A 171 4.27 -18.34 -13.43
C GLN A 171 4.19 -17.81 -12.00
N THR A 172 5.00 -18.31 -11.07
CA THR A 172 5.05 -17.85 -9.67
C THR A 172 5.57 -16.41 -9.59
N LEU A 173 6.64 -16.11 -10.34
CA LEU A 173 7.20 -14.77 -10.41
C LEU A 173 6.20 -13.79 -11.02
N GLU A 174 5.58 -14.12 -12.14
CA GLU A 174 4.58 -13.31 -12.82
C GLU A 174 3.38 -13.01 -11.90
N SER A 175 2.86 -14.01 -11.19
CA SER A 175 1.79 -13.83 -10.21
C SER A 175 2.21 -12.92 -9.06
N THR A 176 3.44 -13.05 -8.56
CA THR A 176 3.99 -12.21 -7.51
C THR A 176 4.09 -10.75 -7.96
N LEU A 177 4.57 -10.51 -9.18
CA LEU A 177 4.65 -9.17 -9.76
C LEU A 177 3.25 -8.57 -9.97
N ALA A 178 2.29 -9.36 -10.46
CA ALA A 178 0.89 -8.94 -10.60
C ALA A 178 0.27 -8.54 -9.24
N ILE A 179 0.50 -9.34 -8.19
CA ILE A 179 0.07 -8.97 -6.81
C ILE A 179 0.68 -7.63 -6.40
N ARG A 180 1.98 -7.43 -6.63
CA ARG A 180 2.65 -6.19 -6.26
C ARG A 180 2.04 -4.98 -6.95
N MET A 181 1.78 -5.07 -8.26
CA MET A 181 1.12 -4.01 -9.03
C MET A 181 -0.28 -3.69 -8.48
N LEU A 182 -1.10 -4.72 -8.21
CA LEU A 182 -2.44 -4.55 -7.66
C LEU A 182 -2.41 -3.94 -6.25
N LEU A 183 -1.46 -4.34 -5.40
CA LEU A 183 -1.30 -3.78 -4.06
C LEU A 183 -0.85 -2.32 -4.08
N LEU A 184 -0.06 -1.89 -5.06
CA LEU A 184 0.29 -0.48 -5.23
C LEU A 184 -0.96 0.36 -5.55
N ALA A 185 -1.81 -0.09 -6.46
CA ALA A 185 -3.08 0.56 -6.77
C ALA A 185 -4.04 0.57 -5.56
N ALA A 186 -4.12 -0.54 -4.81
CA ALA A 186 -4.95 -0.63 -3.62
C ALA A 186 -4.46 0.31 -2.50
N ASN A 187 -3.15 0.42 -2.28
CA ASN A 187 -2.59 1.32 -1.28
C ASN A 187 -2.85 2.80 -1.61
N ASP A 188 -2.75 3.18 -2.88
CA ASP A 188 -3.09 4.54 -3.32
C ASP A 188 -4.58 4.83 -3.09
N THR A 189 -5.45 3.88 -3.44
CA THR A 189 -6.89 3.96 -3.19
C THR A 189 -7.21 4.18 -1.72
N VAL A 190 -6.59 3.41 -0.83
CA VAL A 190 -6.77 3.56 0.63
C VAL A 190 -6.28 4.93 1.09
N SER A 191 -5.13 5.39 0.60
CA SER A 191 -4.58 6.70 0.94
C SER A 191 -5.48 7.85 0.50
N GLU A 192 -6.15 7.72 -0.64
CA GLU A 192 -7.11 8.70 -1.13
C GLU A 192 -8.41 8.69 -0.32
N LEU A 193 -9.00 7.51 -0.08
CA LEU A 193 -10.18 7.37 0.77
C LEU A 193 -9.95 7.95 2.18
N ASP A 194 -8.72 7.91 2.67
CA ASP A 194 -8.35 8.49 3.95
C ASP A 194 -8.26 10.01 3.92
N ARG A 195 -7.76 10.58 2.82
CA ARG A 195 -7.67 12.04 2.64
C ARG A 195 -9.04 12.68 2.44
N ASP A 196 -9.90 12.03 1.67
CA ASP A 196 -11.24 12.51 1.33
C ASP A 196 -12.26 12.28 2.45
N ALA A 197 -11.80 11.66 3.55
CA ALA A 197 -12.63 11.53 4.73
C ALA A 197 -13.06 12.92 5.19
N PRO A 198 -14.34 13.30 5.11
CA PRO A 198 -14.77 14.51 5.77
C PRO A 198 -14.34 14.41 7.25
N GLU A 199 -13.91 15.52 7.83
CA GLU A 199 -13.72 15.63 9.28
C GLU A 199 -15.07 15.50 10.00
N LEU A 200 -15.83 14.48 9.67
CA LEU A 200 -16.97 14.10 10.47
C LEU A 200 -16.38 13.74 11.85
N PRO A 201 -16.90 14.31 12.91
CA PRO A 201 -16.57 13.86 14.25
C PRO A 201 -17.01 12.40 14.32
N SER A 202 -16.12 11.48 13.92
CA SER A 202 -16.38 10.06 14.03
C SER A 202 -16.60 9.77 15.51
N PRO A 203 -17.78 9.31 15.92
CA PRO A 203 -18.02 8.91 17.30
C PRO A 203 -17.20 7.66 17.66
N ASP A 204 -16.57 7.00 16.67
CA ASP A 204 -15.77 5.80 16.90
C ASP A 204 -14.32 6.18 17.30
N PRO A 205 -13.95 5.99 18.58
CA PRO A 205 -12.58 6.21 19.06
C PRO A 205 -11.53 5.40 18.27
N ASN A 206 -11.93 4.25 17.73
CA ASN A 206 -11.04 3.32 17.04
C ASN A 206 -10.52 3.88 15.71
N LEU A 207 -11.36 4.60 14.96
CA LEU A 207 -10.94 5.25 13.71
C LEU A 207 -9.89 6.34 13.96
N LYS A 208 -10.04 7.07 15.08
CA LYS A 208 -9.07 8.09 15.50
C LYS A 208 -7.74 7.48 15.95
N LEU A 209 -7.77 6.30 16.59
CA LEU A 209 -6.57 5.56 16.95
C LEU A 209 -5.80 5.05 15.72
N HIS A 210 -6.49 4.70 14.64
CA HIS A 210 -5.83 4.35 13.38
C HIS A 210 -4.98 5.49 12.82
N LYS A 211 -5.49 6.72 12.86
CA LYS A 211 -4.70 7.89 12.46
C LYS A 211 -3.43 8.01 13.30
N VAL A 212 -3.53 7.76 14.61
CA VAL A 212 -2.37 7.74 15.51
C VAL A 212 -1.37 6.65 15.15
N LEU A 213 -1.84 5.42 14.87
CA LEU A 213 -0.96 4.33 14.46
C LEU A 213 -0.28 4.59 13.11
N SER A 214 -1.01 5.13 12.15
CA SER A 214 -0.47 5.51 10.84
C SER A 214 0.59 6.61 10.99
N TYR A 215 0.33 7.61 11.81
CA TYR A 215 1.28 8.68 12.13
C TYR A 215 2.55 8.12 12.78
N ILE A 216 2.42 7.23 13.77
CA ILE A 216 3.55 6.55 14.42
C ILE A 216 4.41 5.78 13.39
N ARG A 217 3.77 5.10 12.45
CA ARG A 217 4.50 4.33 11.41
C ARG A 217 5.25 5.25 10.45
N LEU A 218 4.59 6.31 10.01
CA LEU A 218 5.16 7.26 9.04
C LEU A 218 6.34 8.04 9.63
N HIS A 219 6.25 8.39 10.92
CA HIS A 219 7.24 9.20 11.63
C HIS A 219 8.10 8.39 12.61
N ALA A 220 8.26 7.06 12.34
CA ALA A 220 8.98 6.16 13.25
C ALA A 220 10.43 6.57 13.52
N LYS A 221 11.07 7.24 12.58
CA LYS A 221 12.47 7.71 12.67
C LYS A 221 12.60 9.11 13.31
N GLU A 222 11.47 9.77 13.54
CA GLU A 222 11.42 11.12 14.11
C GLU A 222 11.17 11.09 15.62
N ASN A 223 11.34 12.23 16.27
CA ASN A 223 11.02 12.35 17.68
C ASN A 223 9.60 12.92 17.84
N ILE A 224 8.59 12.07 17.81
CA ILE A 224 7.19 12.45 17.97
C ILE A 224 6.83 12.62 19.44
N SER A 225 6.08 13.70 19.74
CA SER A 225 5.55 13.98 21.06
C SER A 225 4.14 13.43 21.24
N LEU A 226 3.68 13.38 22.49
CA LEU A 226 2.28 13.05 22.79
C LEU A 226 1.32 14.12 22.24
N ASP A 227 1.78 15.37 22.14
CA ASP A 227 0.98 16.47 21.61
C ASP A 227 0.72 16.30 20.11
N ASP A 228 1.72 15.86 19.35
CA ASP A 228 1.57 15.55 17.93
C ASP A 228 0.50 14.45 17.71
N LEU A 229 0.56 13.40 18.52
CA LEU A 229 -0.44 12.33 18.47
C LEU A 229 -1.85 12.81 18.87
N CYS A 230 -1.94 13.72 19.83
CA CYS A 230 -3.21 14.33 20.23
C CYS A 230 -3.81 15.17 19.09
N GLN A 231 -2.99 15.94 18.37
CA GLN A 231 -3.43 16.72 17.22
C GLN A 231 -3.98 15.83 16.10
N VAL A 232 -3.30 14.72 15.81
CA VAL A 232 -3.71 13.77 14.77
C VAL A 232 -5.10 13.18 15.02
N CYS A 233 -5.44 12.89 16.28
CA CYS A 233 -6.73 12.28 16.63
C CYS A 233 -7.76 13.24 17.23
N ASN A 234 -7.37 14.49 17.46
CA ASN A 234 -8.18 15.49 18.15
C ASN A 234 -8.68 15.00 19.52
N PHE A 235 -7.77 14.41 20.32
CA PHE A 235 -8.02 13.96 21.69
C PHE A 235 -7.22 14.78 22.68
N SER A 236 -7.73 14.91 23.91
CA SER A 236 -6.90 15.35 25.03
C SER A 236 -5.87 14.27 25.40
N LYS A 237 -4.73 14.66 25.98
CA LYS A 237 -3.68 13.72 26.42
C LYS A 237 -4.22 12.58 27.28
N GLN A 238 -5.06 12.92 28.25
CA GLN A 238 -5.65 11.94 29.16
C GLN A 238 -6.59 10.98 28.43
N HIS A 239 -7.40 11.50 27.51
CA HIS A 239 -8.30 10.69 26.71
C HIS A 239 -7.53 9.75 25.79
N LEU A 240 -6.52 10.25 25.06
CA LEU A 240 -5.68 9.42 24.20
C LEU A 240 -4.99 8.30 24.99
N ILE A 241 -4.36 8.60 26.14
CA ILE A 241 -3.69 7.59 26.97
C ILE A 241 -4.67 6.53 27.44
N ARG A 242 -5.86 6.94 27.89
CA ARG A 242 -6.89 6.01 28.39
C ARG A 242 -7.37 5.08 27.28
N VAL A 243 -7.78 5.64 26.14
CA VAL A 243 -8.31 4.87 25.02
C VAL A 243 -7.22 3.97 24.43
N PHE A 244 -6.00 4.48 24.28
CA PHE A 244 -4.88 3.72 23.75
C PHE A 244 -4.47 2.56 24.69
N ARG A 245 -4.53 2.77 26.03
CA ARG A 245 -4.30 1.68 26.98
C ARG A 245 -5.40 0.62 26.97
N SER A 246 -6.65 1.06 26.86
CA SER A 246 -7.79 0.15 26.75
C SER A 246 -7.65 -0.73 25.53
N GLU A 247 -7.19 -0.16 24.42
CA GLU A 247 -7.14 -0.82 23.12
C GLU A 247 -5.85 -1.67 22.93
N PHE A 248 -4.69 -1.15 23.34
CA PHE A 248 -3.39 -1.75 23.08
C PHE A 248 -2.65 -2.25 24.34
N GLY A 249 -3.26 -2.17 25.50
CA GLY A 249 -2.65 -2.57 26.76
C GLY A 249 -1.47 -1.71 27.22
N LYS A 250 -1.09 -0.68 26.45
CA LYS A 250 0.08 0.17 26.69
C LYS A 250 -0.17 1.64 26.31
N THR A 251 0.69 2.56 26.77
CA THR A 251 0.58 3.97 26.40
C THR A 251 1.05 4.20 24.95
N PRO A 252 0.58 5.28 24.27
CA PRO A 252 1.07 5.64 22.94
C PRO A 252 2.60 5.74 22.86
N LYS A 253 3.23 6.34 23.88
CA LYS A 253 4.70 6.44 23.96
C LYS A 253 5.38 5.08 24.10
N ALA A 254 4.84 4.18 24.91
CA ALA A 254 5.39 2.83 25.06
C ALA A 254 5.28 2.04 23.75
N TYR A 255 4.15 2.15 23.07
CA TYR A 255 3.92 1.54 21.76
C TYR A 255 4.91 2.08 20.71
N PHE A 256 5.08 3.39 20.61
CA PHE A 256 6.00 4.04 19.71
C PHE A 256 7.45 3.57 19.92
N LEU A 257 7.91 3.51 21.16
CA LEU A 257 9.27 3.07 21.49
C LEU A 257 9.48 1.60 21.14
N GLU A 258 8.51 0.75 21.41
CA GLU A 258 8.56 -0.67 21.03
C GLU A 258 8.57 -0.85 19.51
N TYR A 259 7.77 -0.08 18.78
CA TYR A 259 7.74 -0.08 17.33
C TYR A 259 9.13 0.29 16.74
N ARG A 260 9.79 1.31 17.29
CA ARG A 260 11.16 1.71 16.89
C ARG A 260 12.19 0.60 17.15
N VAL A 261 12.10 -0.07 18.29
CA VAL A 261 12.99 -1.20 18.60
C VAL A 261 12.76 -2.37 17.64
N ASN A 262 11.51 -2.62 17.24
CA ASN A 262 11.22 -3.67 16.25
C ASN A 262 11.79 -3.33 14.87
N ILE A 263 11.72 -2.09 14.42
CA ILE A 263 12.38 -1.66 13.17
C ILE A 263 13.91 -1.79 13.31
N ALA A 264 14.49 -1.41 14.47
CA ALA A 264 15.92 -1.58 14.71
C ALA A 264 16.36 -3.05 14.62
N LYS A 265 15.55 -3.99 15.11
CA LYS A 265 15.78 -5.43 14.93
C LYS A 265 15.79 -5.85 13.46
N GLU A 266 14.86 -5.33 12.67
CA GLU A 266 14.84 -5.57 11.22
C GLU A 266 16.07 -5.00 10.52
N LEU A 267 16.51 -3.79 10.91
CA LEU A 267 17.74 -3.19 10.36
C LEU A 267 18.97 -4.04 10.65
N PHE A 268 19.12 -4.56 11.86
CA PHE A 268 20.19 -5.49 12.20
C PHE A 268 20.12 -6.80 11.40
N TYR A 269 18.92 -7.31 11.15
CA TYR A 269 18.72 -8.51 10.35
C TYR A 269 19.08 -8.29 8.88
N ARG A 270 18.59 -7.18 8.27
CA ARG A 270 18.85 -6.86 6.86
C ARG A 270 20.29 -6.44 6.60
N ASN A 271 20.89 -5.70 7.53
CA ASN A 271 22.23 -5.14 7.41
C ASN A 271 23.07 -5.46 8.65
N PRO A 272 23.59 -6.69 8.79
CA PRO A 272 24.33 -7.11 9.97
C PRO A 272 25.64 -6.35 10.21
N HIS A 273 26.11 -5.56 9.22
CA HIS A 273 27.34 -4.76 9.32
C HIS A 273 27.12 -3.39 10.00
N LEU A 274 25.89 -2.90 10.06
CA LEU A 274 25.61 -1.64 10.75
C LEU A 274 26.03 -1.70 12.22
N SER A 275 26.68 -0.67 12.70
CA SER A 275 27.00 -0.50 14.11
C SER A 275 25.74 -0.20 14.94
N VAL A 276 25.79 -0.43 16.24
CA VAL A 276 24.70 -0.06 17.16
C VAL A 276 24.43 1.43 17.13
N LYS A 277 25.48 2.25 16.94
CA LYS A 277 25.35 3.70 16.83
C LYS A 277 24.60 4.09 15.57
N GLU A 278 24.99 3.57 14.41
CA GLU A 278 24.31 3.86 13.13
C GLU A 278 22.83 3.51 13.19
N VAL A 279 22.46 2.36 13.75
CA VAL A 279 21.05 1.98 13.90
C VAL A 279 20.31 2.89 14.88
N ALA A 280 20.95 3.29 15.99
CA ALA A 280 20.34 4.23 16.93
C ALA A 280 20.10 5.60 16.27
N ASP A 281 21.08 6.10 15.53
CA ASP A 281 21.01 7.37 14.81
C ASP A 281 19.93 7.30 13.70
N GLU A 282 19.90 6.21 12.92
CA GLU A 282 18.89 6.02 11.87
C GLU A 282 17.47 5.95 12.44
N MET A 283 17.32 5.39 13.63
CA MET A 283 16.04 5.36 14.34
C MET A 283 15.73 6.66 15.10
N GLY A 284 16.54 7.71 14.94
CA GLY A 284 16.33 9.03 15.54
C GLY A 284 16.51 9.04 17.07
N PHE A 285 17.31 8.14 17.64
CA PHE A 285 17.70 8.21 19.04
C PHE A 285 18.89 9.16 19.21
N VAL A 286 18.70 10.23 19.96
CA VAL A 286 19.78 11.21 20.25
C VAL A 286 20.87 10.60 21.13
N ASP A 287 20.52 9.63 21.99
CA ASP A 287 21.44 8.97 22.92
C ASP A 287 21.46 7.45 22.68
N GLN A 288 22.60 6.95 22.23
CA GLN A 288 22.84 5.53 22.01
C GLN A 288 22.71 4.71 23.32
N HIS A 289 23.08 5.27 24.46
CA HIS A 289 22.96 4.56 25.74
C HIS A 289 21.48 4.42 26.16
N TYR A 290 20.66 5.42 25.87
CA TYR A 290 19.22 5.33 26.07
C TYR A 290 18.62 4.24 25.14
N PHE A 291 19.01 4.25 23.86
CA PHE A 291 18.59 3.19 22.91
C PHE A 291 18.96 1.81 23.43
N THR A 292 20.22 1.61 23.87
CA THR A 292 20.69 0.32 24.39
C THR A 292 19.89 -0.15 25.60
N ARG A 293 19.64 0.74 26.57
CA ARG A 293 18.82 0.41 27.77
C ARG A 293 17.38 0.05 27.37
N LEU A 294 16.79 0.79 26.44
CA LEU A 294 15.45 0.53 25.96
C LEU A 294 15.39 -0.82 25.22
N PHE A 295 16.38 -1.09 24.37
CA PHE A 295 16.47 -2.34 23.62
C PHE A 295 16.57 -3.55 24.58
N VAL A 296 17.45 -3.48 25.60
CA VAL A 296 17.56 -4.53 26.64
C VAL A 296 16.24 -4.71 27.37
N LYS A 297 15.58 -3.61 27.77
CA LYS A 297 14.29 -3.68 28.45
C LYS A 297 13.21 -4.40 27.64
N LEU A 298 13.21 -4.25 26.31
CA LEU A 298 12.16 -4.78 25.44
C LEU A 298 12.51 -6.16 24.85
N THR A 299 13.80 -6.50 24.73
CA THR A 299 14.24 -7.74 24.08
C THR A 299 14.94 -8.73 25.00
N GLY A 300 15.36 -8.28 26.20
CA GLY A 300 16.12 -9.08 27.15
C GLY A 300 17.62 -9.20 26.84
N SER A 301 18.11 -8.65 25.70
CA SER A 301 19.52 -8.70 25.29
C SER A 301 20.01 -7.34 24.79
N THR A 302 21.31 -7.10 24.85
CA THR A 302 21.88 -5.88 24.26
C THR A 302 21.80 -5.92 22.74
N PRO A 303 21.74 -4.75 22.04
CA PRO A 303 21.79 -4.71 20.57
C PRO A 303 22.99 -5.46 19.99
N SER A 304 24.15 -5.41 20.65
CA SER A 304 25.38 -6.11 20.24
C SER A 304 25.25 -7.63 20.35
N GLU A 305 24.68 -8.14 21.46
CA GLU A 305 24.38 -9.55 21.64
C GLU A 305 23.34 -10.03 20.64
N TYR A 306 22.26 -9.28 20.45
CA TYR A 306 21.23 -9.58 19.46
C TYR A 306 21.82 -9.72 18.06
N LYS A 307 22.64 -8.75 17.64
CA LYS A 307 23.37 -8.79 16.36
C LYS A 307 24.30 -9.99 16.25
N ARG A 308 25.04 -10.32 17.31
CA ARG A 308 25.93 -11.50 17.34
C ARG A 308 25.14 -12.78 17.12
N HIS A 309 23.99 -12.94 17.79
CA HIS A 309 23.11 -14.09 17.59
C HIS A 309 22.62 -14.23 16.16
N LEU A 310 22.28 -13.13 15.49
CA LEU A 310 21.90 -13.14 14.07
C LEU A 310 23.04 -13.66 13.17
N LEU A 311 24.28 -13.27 13.45
CA LEU A 311 25.46 -13.68 12.67
C LEU A 311 25.91 -15.13 12.95
N THR A 312 25.56 -15.69 14.12
CA THR A 312 25.89 -17.07 14.50
C THR A 312 24.82 -18.07 14.15
N PHE A 313 23.64 -17.60 13.73
CA PHE A 313 22.55 -18.47 13.30
C PHE A 313 22.84 -18.98 11.88
N ASP A 314 23.40 -20.18 11.77
CA ASP A 314 23.61 -20.93 10.52
C ASP A 314 22.45 -21.91 10.34
N PRO A 315 21.50 -21.66 9.39
CA PRO A 315 20.36 -22.55 9.18
C PRO A 315 20.76 -23.92 8.62
N SER A 316 22.04 -24.12 8.23
CA SER A 316 22.52 -25.38 7.67
C SER A 316 22.97 -26.39 8.74
N LYS A 317 22.89 -26.06 10.05
CA LYS A 317 23.31 -26.90 11.17
C LYS A 317 22.17 -27.49 12.01
N GLN A 318 20.95 -27.50 11.48
CA GLN A 318 19.83 -28.26 12.07
C GLN A 318 19.39 -29.42 11.18
#